data_d1f03616a465100aa59678b769b1c63c
#
_entry.id   d1f03616a465100aa59678b769b1c63c
#
_cell.length_a   1.000
_cell.length_b   1.000
_cell.length_c   1.000
_cell.angle_alpha   90.00
_cell.angle_beta   90.00
_cell.angle_gamma   90.00
#
_symmetry.space_group_name_H-M   'P 1'
#
loop_
_entity.id
_entity.type
_entity.pdbx_description
1 polymer ?
#
loop_
_entity_poly.entity_id
_entity_poly.type
_entity_poly.pdbx_seq_one_letter_code
_entity_poly.pdbx_strand_id
1 'polypeptide(L)'
;TPPLSSAASDVYKRQNLYSSAVKKGIEPNIIVEFARIFGFEVDFQRDIRKGDWFEIFYEKFEDDNSKVRDTGKIIYASMYVNGEEINLYNFKFKNENEEYFDIKGKSITKSLMKTPINGARLSSSYGMRKHPILGYNKMHRGTDFAAPSGTPIMASGSGTVTSCLLYTSDAADDNVG
;
A
#
# COMPACT_ATOMS: atom_id res chain seq x y z
N THR A 1 19.09 -5.91 24.10
CA THR A 1 18.61 -5.13 22.94
C THR A 1 18.94 -5.91 21.69
N PRO A 2 17.95 -6.31 20.88
CA PRO A 2 18.22 -6.98 19.63
C PRO A 2 19.06 -6.08 18.70
N PRO A 3 19.95 -6.63 17.88
CA PRO A 3 20.70 -5.83 16.93
C PRO A 3 19.77 -5.22 15.87
N LEU A 4 19.94 -3.93 15.61
CA LEU A 4 19.22 -3.23 14.55
C LEU A 4 19.78 -3.65 13.18
N SER A 5 18.92 -4.05 12.28
CA SER A 5 19.30 -4.45 10.92
C SER A 5 19.55 -3.26 10.01
N SER A 6 20.47 -3.42 9.07
CA SER A 6 20.83 -2.41 8.08
C SER A 6 19.67 -2.06 7.13
N ALA A 7 19.58 -0.79 6.76
CA ALA A 7 18.69 -0.30 5.73
C ALA A 7 18.98 -0.97 4.37
N ALA A 8 17.91 -1.37 3.67
CA ALA A 8 18.02 -1.84 2.30
C ALA A 8 17.54 -0.73 1.36
N SER A 9 18.42 -0.21 0.50
CA SER A 9 18.06 0.73 -0.55
C SER A 9 18.12 0.07 -1.92
N ASP A 10 17.12 0.28 -2.76
CA ASP A 10 17.11 -0.24 -4.12
C ASP A 10 16.57 0.76 -5.14
N VAL A 11 17.18 0.77 -6.32
CA VAL A 11 16.77 1.58 -7.47
C VAL A 11 15.79 0.76 -8.31
N TYR A 12 14.60 1.27 -8.47
CA TYR A 12 13.49 0.60 -9.15
C TYR A 12 13.72 0.50 -10.66
N LYS A 13 13.87 -0.71 -11.19
CA LYS A 13 13.85 -0.97 -12.64
C LYS A 13 12.55 -1.71 -12.97
N ARG A 14 11.52 -1.01 -13.44
CA ARG A 14 10.28 -1.56 -14.10
C ARG A 14 9.76 -2.92 -13.60
N GLN A 15 10.11 -3.36 -12.43
CA GLN A 15 9.64 -4.59 -11.82
C GLN A 15 8.83 -4.21 -10.59
N ASN A 16 7.78 -4.99 -10.32
CA ASN A 16 6.93 -4.85 -9.16
C ASN A 16 7.78 -4.62 -7.88
N LEU A 17 7.41 -3.66 -7.03
CA LEU A 17 8.03 -3.35 -5.74
C LEU A 17 8.38 -4.64 -4.97
N TYR A 18 7.41 -5.55 -4.93
CA TYR A 18 7.56 -6.84 -4.26
C TYR A 18 8.76 -7.64 -4.79
N SER A 19 8.87 -7.79 -6.10
CA SER A 19 9.98 -8.58 -6.71
C SER A 19 11.35 -7.96 -6.45
N SER A 20 11.45 -6.64 -6.44
CA SER A 20 12.70 -5.94 -6.15
C SER A 20 13.11 -6.10 -4.70
N ALA A 21 12.17 -5.96 -3.77
CA ALA A 21 12.41 -6.10 -2.34
C ALA A 21 12.77 -7.54 -1.96
N VAL A 22 12.08 -8.56 -2.53
CA VAL A 22 12.42 -9.97 -2.32
C VAL A 22 13.84 -10.29 -2.81
N LYS A 23 14.25 -9.76 -3.96
CA LYS A 23 15.62 -9.95 -4.48
C LYS A 23 16.69 -9.36 -3.57
N LYS A 24 16.35 -8.37 -2.76
CA LYS A 24 17.23 -7.77 -1.74
C LYS A 24 17.17 -8.48 -0.39
N GLY A 25 16.41 -9.54 -0.29
CA GLY A 25 16.29 -10.34 0.94
C GLY A 25 15.41 -9.67 2.00
N ILE A 26 14.50 -8.78 1.59
CA ILE A 26 13.50 -8.21 2.50
C ILE A 26 12.38 -9.24 2.65
N GLU A 27 11.99 -9.52 3.88
CA GLU A 27 10.96 -10.49 4.20
C GLU A 27 9.59 -10.05 3.68
N PRO A 28 8.76 -10.99 3.18
CA PRO A 28 7.47 -10.67 2.54
C PRO A 28 6.51 -9.84 3.39
N ASN A 29 6.45 -10.10 4.69
CA ASN A 29 5.59 -9.35 5.62
C ASN A 29 6.01 -7.87 5.74
N ILE A 30 7.31 -7.57 5.71
CA ILE A 30 7.85 -6.20 5.69
C ILE A 30 7.47 -5.49 4.40
N ILE A 31 7.52 -6.20 3.26
CA ILE A 31 7.14 -5.62 1.96
C ILE A 31 5.65 -5.28 1.94
N VAL A 32 4.81 -6.15 2.49
CA VAL A 32 3.35 -5.91 2.59
C VAL A 32 3.08 -4.72 3.50
N GLU A 33 3.75 -4.64 4.65
CA GLU A 33 3.61 -3.51 5.58
C GLU A 33 4.09 -2.20 4.95
N PHE A 34 5.24 -2.21 4.24
CA PHE A 34 5.73 -1.07 3.48
C PHE A 34 4.70 -0.59 2.45
N ALA A 35 4.14 -1.50 1.65
CA ALA A 35 3.11 -1.17 0.68
C ALA A 35 1.84 -0.61 1.35
N ARG A 36 1.49 -1.12 2.53
CA ARG A 36 0.35 -0.64 3.30
C ARG A 36 0.54 0.80 3.77
N ILE A 37 1.68 1.13 4.38
CA ILE A 37 1.92 2.47 4.92
C ILE A 37 2.07 3.52 3.83
N PHE A 38 2.71 3.20 2.70
CA PHE A 38 2.83 4.12 1.57
C PHE A 38 1.57 4.17 0.69
N GLY A 39 0.68 3.21 0.77
CA GLY A 39 -0.55 3.15 -0.03
C GLY A 39 -1.53 4.29 0.19
N PHE A 40 -1.35 5.08 1.25
CA PHE A 40 -2.09 6.32 1.48
C PHE A 40 -1.58 7.49 0.62
N GLU A 41 -0.28 7.53 0.32
CA GLU A 41 0.36 8.63 -0.41
C GLU A 41 0.73 8.26 -1.85
N VAL A 42 0.99 6.96 -2.14
CA VAL A 42 1.51 6.46 -3.41
C VAL A 42 0.53 5.49 -4.06
N ASP A 43 0.24 5.70 -5.32
CA ASP A 43 -0.38 4.68 -6.18
C ASP A 43 0.72 3.84 -6.83
N PHE A 44 1.02 2.68 -6.26
CA PHE A 44 2.09 1.79 -6.73
C PHE A 44 1.94 1.31 -8.18
N GLN A 45 0.79 1.52 -8.81
CA GLN A 45 0.57 1.14 -10.21
C GLN A 45 0.83 2.29 -11.18
N ARG A 46 0.64 3.53 -10.74
CA ARG A 46 0.70 4.71 -11.59
C ARG A 46 1.90 5.59 -11.34
N ASP A 47 2.30 5.67 -10.06
CA ASP A 47 3.30 6.63 -9.64
C ASP A 47 4.73 6.10 -9.82
N ILE A 48 4.93 4.77 -9.76
CA ILE A 48 6.26 4.15 -9.78
C ILE A 48 6.90 4.20 -11.17
N ARG A 49 8.11 4.74 -11.24
CA ARG A 49 8.89 4.94 -12.47
C ARG A 49 10.32 4.42 -12.34
N LYS A 50 10.99 4.33 -13.47
CA LYS A 50 12.41 4.01 -13.48
C LYS A 50 13.20 5.16 -12.83
N GLY A 51 14.02 4.83 -11.85
CA GLY A 51 14.82 5.79 -11.08
C GLY A 51 14.26 6.07 -9.69
N ASP A 52 13.00 5.67 -9.42
CA ASP A 52 12.46 5.72 -8.06
C ASP A 52 13.21 4.72 -7.17
N TRP A 53 13.29 5.03 -5.90
CA TRP A 53 13.97 4.20 -4.92
C TRP A 53 13.19 4.19 -3.61
N PHE A 54 13.49 3.22 -2.75
CA PHE A 54 12.96 3.13 -1.41
C PHE A 54 14.01 2.65 -0.41
N GLU A 55 13.81 2.98 0.84
CA GLU A 55 14.62 2.57 1.96
C GLU A 55 13.70 2.13 3.10
N ILE A 56 14.06 1.03 3.76
CA ILE A 56 13.28 0.49 4.88
C ILE A 56 14.24 0.16 6.03
N PHE A 57 13.93 0.70 7.20
CA PHE A 57 14.59 0.36 8.45
C PHE A 57 13.59 -0.34 9.37
N TYR A 58 13.84 -1.61 9.69
CA TYR A 58 12.91 -2.45 10.42
C TYR A 58 13.64 -3.38 11.39
N GLU A 59 12.91 -3.94 12.37
CA GLU A 59 13.44 -4.86 13.35
C GLU A 59 13.58 -6.25 12.76
N LYS A 60 14.73 -6.91 13.01
CA LYS A 60 14.96 -8.34 12.75
C LYS A 60 15.34 -9.05 14.04
N PHE A 61 14.78 -10.22 14.22
CA PHE A 61 15.11 -11.11 15.31
C PHE A 61 15.87 -12.31 14.74
N GLU A 62 17.16 -12.40 15.09
CA GLU A 62 18.06 -13.45 14.62
C GLU A 62 18.38 -14.43 15.75
N ASP A 63 18.62 -15.69 15.41
CA ASP A 63 19.16 -16.70 16.36
C ASP A 63 20.68 -16.57 16.48
N ASP A 64 21.25 -17.40 17.36
CA ASP A 64 22.71 -17.44 17.62
C ASP A 64 23.54 -17.75 16.36
N ASN A 65 22.93 -18.28 15.31
CA ASN A 65 23.58 -18.59 14.03
C ASN A 65 23.31 -17.49 12.97
N SER A 66 22.87 -16.29 13.37
CA SER A 66 22.50 -15.17 12.48
C SER A 66 21.40 -15.51 11.47
N LYS A 67 20.57 -16.50 11.77
CA LYS A 67 19.40 -16.82 10.96
C LYS A 67 18.20 -16.01 11.44
N VAL A 68 17.58 -15.27 10.51
CA VAL A 68 16.35 -14.53 10.80
C VAL A 68 15.25 -15.51 11.20
N ARG A 69 14.71 -15.34 12.40
CA ARG A 69 13.62 -16.12 12.96
C ARG A 69 12.30 -15.41 12.88
N ASP A 70 12.34 -14.09 13.01
CA ASP A 70 11.15 -13.25 12.96
C ASP A 70 11.54 -11.83 12.53
N THR A 71 10.55 -11.03 12.19
CA THR A 71 10.70 -9.60 11.91
C THR A 71 9.72 -8.81 12.74
N GLY A 72 10.17 -7.68 13.24
CA GLY A 72 9.33 -6.73 13.96
C GLY A 72 8.73 -5.68 13.01
N LYS A 73 8.56 -4.50 13.54
CA LYS A 73 7.94 -3.37 12.85
C LYS A 73 8.93 -2.60 11.98
N ILE A 74 8.40 -1.88 11.01
CA ILE A 74 9.13 -0.85 10.29
C ILE A 74 9.25 0.36 11.23
N ILE A 75 10.48 0.79 11.51
CA ILE A 75 10.79 1.94 12.36
C ILE A 75 10.79 3.22 11.53
N TYR A 76 11.38 3.14 10.35
CA TYR A 76 11.48 4.23 9.39
C TYR A 76 11.39 3.66 7.98
N ALA A 77 10.76 4.40 7.09
CA ALA A 77 10.78 4.09 5.67
C ALA A 77 10.79 5.38 4.85
N SER A 78 11.53 5.34 3.75
CA SER A 78 11.56 6.43 2.77
C SER A 78 11.26 5.89 1.38
N MET A 79 10.62 6.71 0.58
CA MET A 79 10.35 6.42 -0.83
C MET A 79 10.48 7.69 -1.66
N TYR A 80 11.28 7.62 -2.71
CA TYR A 80 11.36 8.67 -3.73
C TYR A 80 10.49 8.29 -4.91
N VAL A 81 9.49 9.10 -5.20
CA VAL A 81 8.49 8.85 -6.23
C VAL A 81 7.98 10.18 -6.80
N ASN A 82 7.77 10.27 -8.11
CA ASN A 82 7.29 11.48 -8.79
C ASN A 82 8.14 12.75 -8.53
N GLY A 83 9.42 12.60 -8.23
CA GLY A 83 10.30 13.74 -7.92
C GLY A 83 10.29 14.20 -6.47
N GLU A 84 9.54 13.52 -5.60
CA GLU A 84 9.42 13.85 -4.18
C GLU A 84 9.89 12.68 -3.31
N GLU A 85 10.48 13.01 -2.17
CA GLU A 85 10.86 12.05 -1.15
C GLU A 85 9.81 12.07 -0.02
N ILE A 86 9.22 10.92 0.24
CA ILE A 86 8.23 10.70 1.29
C ILE A 86 8.92 9.93 2.41
N ASN A 87 9.00 10.53 3.58
CA ASN A 87 9.63 9.95 4.78
C ASN A 87 8.57 9.65 5.81
N LEU A 88 8.55 8.41 6.31
CA LEU A 88 7.59 7.93 7.30
C LEU A 88 8.30 7.37 8.51
N TYR A 89 7.89 7.81 9.68
CA TYR A 89 8.44 7.45 10.98
C TYR A 89 7.39 6.76 11.83
N ASN A 90 7.70 5.57 12.34
CA ASN A 90 6.85 4.92 13.33
C ASN A 90 7.00 5.61 14.67
N PHE A 91 5.89 6.01 15.27
CA PHE A 91 5.89 6.63 16.58
C PHE A 91 4.67 6.19 17.40
N LYS A 92 4.87 6.07 18.72
CA LYS A 92 3.82 5.75 19.67
C LYS A 92 3.72 6.86 20.71
N PHE A 93 2.59 7.56 20.74
CA PHE A 93 2.27 8.46 21.84
C PHE A 93 1.84 7.67 23.08
N LYS A 94 2.00 8.29 24.26
CA LYS A 94 1.48 7.71 25.51
C LYS A 94 -0.02 7.47 25.36
N ASN A 95 -0.46 6.24 25.64
CA ASN A 95 -1.85 5.79 25.61
C ASN A 95 -2.52 5.73 24.22
N GLU A 96 -1.75 5.78 23.13
CA GLU A 96 -2.26 5.63 21.77
C GLU A 96 -1.63 4.40 21.08
N ASN A 97 -2.19 4.04 19.95
CA ASN A 97 -1.61 3.02 19.08
C ASN A 97 -0.37 3.56 18.37
N GLU A 98 0.50 2.66 17.95
CA GLU A 98 1.60 3.03 17.06
C GLU A 98 1.06 3.44 15.70
N GLU A 99 1.55 4.56 15.18
CA GLU A 99 1.18 5.10 13.89
C GLU A 99 2.41 5.60 13.13
N TYR A 100 2.25 5.78 11.82
CA TYR A 100 3.28 6.38 10.97
C TYR A 100 2.97 7.85 10.73
N PHE A 101 3.99 8.67 10.82
CA PHE A 101 3.92 10.12 10.65
C PHE A 101 4.92 10.58 9.60
N ASP A 102 4.55 11.63 8.86
CA ASP A 102 5.49 12.34 8.00
C ASP A 102 6.44 13.23 8.83
N ILE A 103 7.41 13.84 8.17
CA ILE A 103 8.39 14.75 8.82
C ILE A 103 7.74 15.97 9.49
N LYS A 104 6.49 16.30 9.15
CA LYS A 104 5.70 17.39 9.76
C LYS A 104 4.85 16.91 10.93
N GLY A 105 4.93 15.63 11.28
CA GLY A 105 4.12 15.03 12.34
C GLY A 105 2.66 14.78 11.95
N LYS A 106 2.33 14.76 10.65
CA LYS A 106 1.00 14.41 10.16
C LYS A 106 0.89 12.89 10.06
N SER A 107 -0.13 12.30 10.70
CA SER A 107 -0.43 10.87 10.58
C SER A 107 -0.90 10.52 9.17
N ILE A 108 -0.32 9.44 8.61
CA ILE A 108 -0.70 8.92 7.30
C ILE A 108 -2.09 8.27 7.31
N THR A 109 -2.55 7.78 8.47
CA THR A 109 -3.84 7.07 8.61
C THR A 109 -5.06 7.98 8.50
N LYS A 110 -4.86 9.30 8.50
CA LYS A 110 -5.94 10.29 8.30
C LYS A 110 -6.37 10.44 6.85
N SER A 111 -5.67 9.79 5.91
CA SER A 111 -6.01 9.77 4.48
C SER A 111 -6.66 8.44 4.10
N LEU A 112 -7.37 8.41 2.98
CA LEU A 112 -7.85 7.16 2.40
C LEU A 112 -6.75 6.53 1.55
N MET A 113 -6.59 5.21 1.67
CA MET A 113 -5.67 4.44 0.84
C MET A 113 -6.04 4.56 -0.64
N LYS A 114 -5.07 4.89 -1.50
CA LYS A 114 -5.30 5.07 -2.94
C LYS A 114 -5.63 3.77 -3.66
N THR A 115 -5.04 2.66 -3.23
CA THR A 115 -5.27 1.34 -3.83
C THR A 115 -5.52 0.30 -2.74
N PRO A 116 -6.80 0.01 -2.42
CA PRO A 116 -7.16 -0.87 -1.29
C PRO A 116 -7.07 -2.36 -1.61
N ILE A 117 -6.43 -2.74 -2.72
CA ILE A 117 -6.25 -4.12 -3.16
C ILE A 117 -4.81 -4.28 -3.64
N ASN A 118 -4.03 -5.13 -2.97
CA ASN A 118 -2.64 -5.36 -3.33
C ASN A 118 -2.51 -5.98 -4.73
N GLY A 119 -1.67 -5.37 -5.58
CA GLY A 119 -1.40 -5.85 -6.93
C GLY A 119 -2.58 -5.71 -7.91
N ALA A 120 -3.67 -5.06 -7.51
CA ALA A 120 -4.80 -4.84 -8.39
C ALA A 120 -4.47 -3.83 -9.49
N ARG A 121 -4.98 -4.06 -10.68
CA ARG A 121 -4.91 -3.13 -11.80
C ARG A 121 -6.13 -2.21 -11.78
N LEU A 122 -5.91 -0.91 -11.88
CA LEU A 122 -7.02 0.02 -12.12
C LEU A 122 -7.66 -0.30 -13.47
N SER A 123 -8.89 -0.76 -13.46
CA SER A 123 -9.64 -1.12 -14.66
C SER A 123 -10.52 0.01 -15.17
N SER A 124 -11.05 0.85 -14.26
CA SER A 124 -11.82 2.04 -14.61
C SER A 124 -11.72 3.14 -13.58
N SER A 125 -11.55 4.36 -14.03
CA SER A 125 -11.45 5.55 -13.16
C SER A 125 -12.84 6.15 -12.89
N TYR A 126 -12.93 6.91 -11.80
CA TYR A 126 -14.04 7.81 -11.53
C TYR A 126 -14.14 8.88 -12.62
N GLY A 127 -15.36 9.22 -13.04
CA GLY A 127 -15.60 10.29 -13.99
C GLY A 127 -16.51 9.90 -15.17
N MET A 128 -16.68 10.84 -16.08
CA MET A 128 -17.46 10.61 -17.32
C MET A 128 -16.72 9.65 -18.23
N ARG A 129 -17.38 8.56 -18.61
CA ARG A 129 -16.84 7.57 -19.56
C ARG A 129 -17.91 7.04 -20.50
N LYS A 130 -17.49 6.57 -21.66
CA LYS A 130 -18.37 5.83 -22.56
C LYS A 130 -18.74 4.51 -21.90
N HIS A 131 -20.05 4.27 -21.75
CA HIS A 131 -20.54 3.02 -21.17
C HIS A 131 -20.18 1.85 -22.08
N PRO A 132 -19.53 0.78 -21.58
CA PRO A 132 -19.00 -0.28 -22.43
C PRO A 132 -20.07 -1.05 -23.22
N ILE A 133 -21.28 -1.16 -22.68
CA ILE A 133 -22.40 -1.88 -23.30
C ILE A 133 -23.34 -0.93 -24.05
N LEU A 134 -23.72 0.20 -23.43
CA LEU A 134 -24.76 1.09 -23.92
C LEU A 134 -24.24 2.20 -24.87
N GLY A 135 -22.92 2.38 -24.96
CA GLY A 135 -22.26 3.26 -25.92
C GLY A 135 -22.40 4.76 -25.70
N TYR A 136 -23.21 5.23 -24.77
CA TYR A 136 -23.32 6.64 -24.41
C TYR A 136 -22.40 7.03 -23.24
N ASN A 137 -22.18 8.33 -23.05
CA ASN A 137 -21.38 8.83 -21.94
C ASN A 137 -22.20 8.78 -20.65
N LYS A 138 -21.67 8.07 -19.64
CA LYS A 138 -22.26 7.93 -18.30
C LYS A 138 -21.23 8.28 -17.24
N MET A 139 -21.69 8.92 -16.17
CA MET A 139 -20.84 9.18 -15.00
C MET A 139 -20.59 7.87 -14.26
N HIS A 140 -19.31 7.50 -14.17
CA HIS A 140 -18.85 6.42 -13.31
C HIS A 140 -18.55 7.00 -11.93
N ARG A 141 -19.31 6.59 -10.92
CA ARG A 141 -19.27 7.16 -9.56
C ARG A 141 -18.32 6.43 -8.63
N GLY A 142 -17.53 5.52 -9.14
CA GLY A 142 -16.55 4.73 -8.40
C GLY A 142 -15.24 4.57 -9.15
N THR A 143 -14.33 3.86 -8.54
CA THR A 143 -13.08 3.42 -9.15
C THR A 143 -13.04 1.90 -9.11
N ASP A 144 -12.87 1.27 -10.27
CA ASP A 144 -12.84 -0.18 -10.38
C ASP A 144 -11.39 -0.69 -10.37
N PHE A 145 -11.14 -1.68 -9.54
CA PHE A 145 -9.88 -2.40 -9.50
C PHE A 145 -10.09 -3.84 -9.92
N ALA A 146 -9.24 -4.33 -10.83
CA ALA A 146 -9.24 -5.72 -11.26
C ALA A 146 -8.07 -6.46 -10.61
N ALA A 147 -8.37 -7.57 -9.96
CA ALA A 147 -7.40 -8.45 -9.33
C ALA A 147 -7.81 -9.93 -9.54
N PRO A 148 -6.89 -10.90 -9.39
CA PRO A 148 -7.25 -12.31 -9.38
C PRO A 148 -8.28 -12.64 -8.30
N SER A 149 -9.14 -13.63 -8.56
CA SER A 149 -10.10 -14.12 -7.56
C SER A 149 -9.38 -14.56 -6.29
N GLY A 150 -9.94 -14.20 -5.13
CA GLY A 150 -9.34 -14.48 -3.82
C GLY A 150 -8.32 -13.44 -3.34
N THR A 151 -8.03 -12.39 -4.13
CA THR A 151 -7.18 -11.29 -3.65
C THR A 151 -7.89 -10.54 -2.51
N PRO A 152 -7.24 -10.36 -1.35
CA PRO A 152 -7.82 -9.63 -0.22
C PRO A 152 -8.14 -8.17 -0.57
N ILE A 153 -9.33 -7.73 -0.18
CA ILE A 153 -9.75 -6.33 -0.25
C ILE A 153 -9.59 -5.70 1.12
N MET A 154 -8.89 -4.57 1.20
CA MET A 154 -8.65 -3.85 2.43
C MET A 154 -9.62 -2.68 2.58
N ALA A 155 -9.96 -2.30 3.80
CA ALA A 155 -10.61 -1.03 4.06
C ALA A 155 -9.65 0.11 3.69
N SER A 156 -10.11 1.07 2.90
CA SER A 156 -9.29 2.22 2.49
C SER A 156 -8.94 3.16 3.65
N GLY A 157 -9.64 3.05 4.77
CA GLY A 157 -9.41 3.84 5.98
C GLY A 157 -10.18 3.29 7.16
N SER A 158 -10.00 3.91 8.31
CA SER A 158 -10.75 3.58 9.52
C SER A 158 -12.22 3.95 9.36
N GLY A 159 -13.12 3.09 9.86
CA GLY A 159 -14.56 3.30 9.78
C GLY A 159 -15.34 2.28 10.57
N THR A 160 -16.67 2.45 10.60
CA THR A 160 -17.60 1.51 11.23
C THR A 160 -18.41 0.83 10.13
N VAL A 161 -18.47 -0.52 10.16
CA VAL A 161 -19.33 -1.27 9.23
C VAL A 161 -20.78 -1.06 9.64
N THR A 162 -21.55 -0.38 8.81
CA THR A 162 -22.97 -0.11 9.05
C THR A 162 -23.88 -1.13 8.38
N SER A 163 -23.43 -1.75 7.29
CA SER A 163 -24.18 -2.75 6.54
C SER A 163 -23.21 -3.67 5.78
N CYS A 164 -23.56 -4.93 5.66
CA CYS A 164 -22.85 -5.92 4.86
C CYS A 164 -23.88 -6.77 4.12
N LEU A 165 -23.88 -6.67 2.78
CA LEU A 165 -24.83 -7.38 1.92
C LEU A 165 -24.04 -8.18 0.88
N LEU A 166 -24.50 -9.41 0.60
CA LEU A 166 -23.84 -10.31 -0.35
C LEU A 166 -23.73 -9.75 -1.77
N TYR A 167 -24.66 -8.89 -2.16
CA TYR A 167 -24.70 -8.26 -3.49
C TYR A 167 -23.96 -6.91 -3.57
N THR A 168 -23.46 -6.36 -2.47
CA THR A 168 -22.70 -5.09 -2.50
C THR A 168 -21.23 -5.30 -2.89
N SER A 169 -20.77 -6.53 -2.99
CA SER A 169 -19.42 -6.85 -3.47
C SER A 169 -19.30 -6.90 -4.99
N ASP A 170 -20.41 -6.85 -5.72
CA ASP A 170 -20.43 -6.83 -7.17
C ASP A 170 -20.69 -5.41 -7.70
N ALA A 171 -19.62 -4.60 -7.69
CA ALA A 171 -19.66 -3.24 -8.25
C ALA A 171 -19.92 -3.20 -9.77
N ALA A 172 -19.98 -4.36 -10.43
CA ALA A 172 -20.32 -4.48 -11.84
C ALA A 172 -21.83 -4.52 -12.10
N ASP A 173 -22.64 -4.77 -11.06
CA ASP A 173 -24.10 -5.02 -11.20
C ASP A 173 -24.97 -3.81 -10.83
N ASP A 174 -24.41 -2.63 -10.59
CA ASP A 174 -25.16 -1.37 -10.37
C ASP A 174 -25.88 -0.85 -11.64
N ASN A 175 -26.25 -1.73 -12.56
CA ASN A 175 -26.91 -1.38 -13.81
C ASN A 175 -28.31 -2.00 -13.99
N VAL A 176 -29.00 -2.34 -12.92
CA VAL A 176 -30.41 -2.74 -13.00
C VAL A 176 -31.26 -1.76 -12.21
N GLY A 177 -31.69 -0.72 -12.93
CA GLY A 177 -32.61 0.30 -12.43
C GLY A 177 -32.84 1.34 -13.51
#